data_61c36ad3298491ecff3d59d302d4b584
#
_entry.id   61c36ad3298491ecff3d59d302d4b584
#
_cell.length_a   1.000
_cell.length_b   1.000
_cell.length_c   1.000
_cell.angle_alpha   90.00
_cell.angle_beta   90.00
_cell.angle_gamma   90.00
#
_symmetry.space_group_name_H-M   'P 1'
#
loop_
_entity.id
_entity.type
_entity.pdbx_description
1 polymer ?
#
loop_
_entity_poly.entity_id
_entity_poly.type
_entity_poly.pdbx_seq_one_letter_code
_entity_poly.pdbx_strand_id
1 'polypeptide(L)'
;MKKLRLSSRELALTAVFAALYIGVAAPSWKIPVVGGKGSIEPSAALGPVFGLIVGPYLGFFAAFLGAFIALILPPGFTGDLGGLLMPFTPAISAFVAGCMTSKSIISEKVKGWMIGTLTLFILILAWYVYFLGPWNSVYGPISETKAAYIISYPILHFTGFMIPLVFRGKLEQSFRVIRRGQFSIPVALTCWSAMLSNHMLGNIIYVTTRWPVTMPSIMSDLPKIFIGSIPPVLFERLTFTIIAALVSIALIPILASTRLIPRMFKEN
;
A
#
# COMPACT_ATOMS: atom_id res chain seq x y z
N MET A 1 -7.60 26.11 11.95
CA MET A 1 -7.73 24.66 11.67
C MET A 1 -9.21 24.36 11.40
N LYS A 2 -9.59 23.99 10.17
CA LYS A 2 -10.94 23.48 9.90
C LYS A 2 -11.14 22.19 10.70
N LYS A 3 -12.08 22.15 11.66
CA LYS A 3 -12.45 20.93 12.36
C LYS A 3 -12.86 19.87 11.34
N LEU A 4 -12.16 18.75 11.29
CA LEU A 4 -12.55 17.56 10.55
C LEU A 4 -13.90 17.06 11.13
N ARG A 5 -15.01 17.53 10.58
CA ARG A 5 -16.33 16.95 10.91
C ARG A 5 -16.59 15.84 9.91
N LEU A 6 -16.39 14.60 10.37
CA LEU A 6 -16.78 13.42 9.62
C LEU A 6 -18.31 13.39 9.50
N SER A 7 -18.80 13.19 8.29
CA SER A 7 -20.23 12.97 8.08
C SER A 7 -20.60 11.52 8.39
N SER A 8 -21.85 11.28 8.78
CA SER A 8 -22.35 9.91 9.00
C SER A 8 -22.16 9.01 7.78
N ARG A 9 -22.21 9.58 6.58
CA ARG A 9 -21.93 8.83 5.31
C ARG A 9 -20.48 8.39 5.20
N GLU A 10 -19.54 9.25 5.55
CA GLU A 10 -18.10 8.92 5.53
C GLU A 10 -17.79 7.82 6.54
N LEU A 11 -18.37 7.89 7.72
CA LEU A 11 -18.25 6.82 8.72
C LEU A 11 -18.85 5.50 8.24
N ALA A 12 -20.07 5.55 7.66
CA ALA A 12 -20.74 4.37 7.13
C ALA A 12 -19.92 3.72 6.00
N LEU A 13 -19.39 4.51 5.05
CA LEU A 13 -18.53 3.99 3.97
C LEU A 13 -17.24 3.37 4.54
N THR A 14 -16.62 4.00 5.53
CA THR A 14 -15.43 3.46 6.17
C THR A 14 -15.73 2.10 6.81
N ALA A 15 -16.86 1.97 7.52
CA ALA A 15 -17.28 0.71 8.12
C ALA A 15 -17.60 -0.37 7.07
N VAL A 16 -18.29 -0.01 5.98
CA VAL A 16 -18.60 -0.94 4.87
C VAL A 16 -17.31 -1.42 4.20
N PHE A 17 -16.34 -0.54 3.97
CA PHE A 17 -15.06 -0.95 3.37
C PHE A 17 -14.23 -1.80 4.31
N ALA A 18 -14.22 -1.51 5.62
CA ALA A 18 -13.59 -2.39 6.59
C ALA A 18 -14.23 -3.80 6.59
N ALA A 19 -15.56 -3.87 6.57
CA ALA A 19 -16.29 -5.13 6.47
C ALA A 19 -16.01 -5.87 5.15
N LEU A 20 -15.93 -5.15 4.03
CA LEU A 20 -15.53 -5.72 2.74
C LEU A 20 -14.12 -6.31 2.79
N TYR A 21 -13.17 -5.60 3.43
CA TYR A 21 -11.81 -6.11 3.61
C TYR A 21 -11.82 -7.42 4.38
N ILE A 22 -12.55 -7.47 5.51
CA ILE A 22 -12.71 -8.69 6.33
C ILE A 22 -13.29 -9.81 5.48
N GLY A 23 -14.35 -9.57 4.73
CA GLY A 23 -15.00 -10.56 3.89
C GLY A 23 -14.09 -11.15 2.81
N VAL A 24 -13.17 -10.35 2.25
CA VAL A 24 -12.18 -10.81 1.25
C VAL A 24 -10.97 -11.47 1.90
N ALA A 25 -10.59 -11.05 3.11
CA ALA A 25 -9.44 -11.60 3.83
C ALA A 25 -9.76 -12.90 4.59
N ALA A 26 -11.01 -13.05 5.06
CA ALA A 26 -11.45 -14.18 5.88
C ALA A 26 -11.43 -15.55 5.17
N PRO A 27 -11.81 -15.68 3.89
CA PRO A 27 -11.64 -16.95 3.19
C PRO A 27 -10.15 -17.27 3.04
N SER A 28 -9.80 -18.55 3.15
CA SER A 28 -8.45 -19.07 2.98
C SER A 28 -7.88 -18.93 1.54
N TRP A 29 -8.19 -17.85 0.87
CA TRP A 29 -7.77 -17.54 -0.50
C TRP A 29 -6.32 -17.04 -0.50
N LYS A 30 -5.48 -17.76 0.21
CA LYS A 30 -4.07 -17.47 0.29
C LYS A 30 -3.39 -18.11 -0.92
N ILE A 31 -2.84 -17.29 -1.77
CA ILE A 31 -2.02 -17.76 -2.90
C ILE A 31 -0.61 -18.01 -2.35
N PRO A 32 -0.10 -19.26 -2.34
CA PRO A 32 1.24 -19.52 -1.84
C PRO A 32 2.28 -18.79 -2.71
N VAL A 33 3.24 -18.14 -2.07
CA VAL A 33 4.38 -17.53 -2.75
C VAL A 33 5.27 -18.66 -3.27
N VAL A 34 5.44 -18.71 -4.58
CA VAL A 34 6.31 -19.70 -5.23
C VAL A 34 7.75 -19.48 -4.75
N GLY A 35 8.32 -20.48 -4.08
CA GLY A 35 9.69 -20.42 -3.55
C GLY A 35 9.85 -19.77 -2.17
N GLY A 36 8.75 -19.36 -1.50
CA GLY A 36 8.77 -18.72 -0.18
C GLY A 36 7.82 -19.36 0.84
N LYS A 37 8.07 -19.11 2.13
CA LYS A 37 7.19 -19.50 3.25
C LYS A 37 6.14 -18.41 3.53
N GLY A 38 5.52 -17.83 2.51
CA GLY A 38 4.52 -16.78 2.64
C GLY A 38 3.29 -17.05 1.80
N SER A 39 2.23 -16.33 2.07
CA SER A 39 1.03 -16.33 1.25
C SER A 39 0.66 -14.89 0.88
N ILE A 40 0.15 -14.74 -0.32
CA ILE A 40 -0.36 -13.49 -0.86
C ILE A 40 -1.85 -13.46 -0.60
N GLU A 41 -2.31 -12.38 -0.02
CA GLU A 41 -3.72 -12.17 0.27
C GLU A 41 -4.34 -11.21 -0.76
N PRO A 42 -5.36 -11.65 -1.52
CA PRO A 42 -6.04 -10.80 -2.50
C PRO A 42 -6.63 -9.51 -1.91
N SER A 43 -6.94 -9.52 -0.61
CA SER A 43 -7.39 -8.33 0.14
C SER A 43 -6.40 -7.15 0.07
N ALA A 44 -5.13 -7.40 -0.19
CA ALA A 44 -4.13 -6.34 -0.39
C ALA A 44 -4.50 -5.39 -1.53
N ALA A 45 -5.20 -5.87 -2.58
CA ALA A 45 -5.67 -5.05 -3.69
C ALA A 45 -6.73 -4.02 -3.27
N LEU A 46 -7.41 -4.20 -2.14
CA LEU A 46 -8.45 -3.29 -1.65
C LEU A 46 -7.88 -2.00 -1.06
N GLY A 47 -6.63 -2.00 -0.59
CA GLY A 47 -6.01 -0.79 -0.06
C GLY A 47 -6.08 0.40 -1.02
N PRO A 48 -5.53 0.33 -2.23
CA PRO A 48 -5.62 1.41 -3.22
C PRO A 48 -7.06 1.81 -3.53
N VAL A 49 -7.99 0.84 -3.64
CA VAL A 49 -9.41 1.09 -3.92
C VAL A 49 -10.03 2.00 -2.85
N PHE A 50 -9.79 1.69 -1.58
CA PHE A 50 -10.32 2.48 -0.47
C PHE A 50 -9.76 3.91 -0.47
N GLY A 51 -8.45 4.05 -0.67
CA GLY A 51 -7.83 5.36 -0.78
C GLY A 51 -8.40 6.21 -1.91
N LEU A 52 -8.62 5.59 -3.07
CA LEU A 52 -9.21 6.24 -4.25
C LEU A 52 -10.65 6.70 -4.01
N ILE A 53 -11.45 5.94 -3.26
CA ILE A 53 -12.89 6.21 -3.09
C ILE A 53 -13.16 7.16 -1.92
N VAL A 54 -12.53 6.94 -0.76
CA VAL A 54 -12.84 7.72 0.45
C VAL A 54 -11.70 8.64 0.89
N GLY A 55 -10.60 8.66 0.13
CA GLY A 55 -9.46 9.53 0.39
C GLY A 55 -8.46 8.97 1.40
N PRO A 56 -7.38 9.75 1.67
CA PRO A 56 -6.21 9.22 2.37
C PRO A 56 -6.50 8.78 3.81
N TYR A 57 -7.20 9.58 4.59
CA TYR A 57 -7.41 9.28 6.01
C TYR A 57 -8.45 8.18 6.22
N LEU A 58 -9.63 8.33 5.61
CA LEU A 58 -10.70 7.34 5.77
C LEU A 58 -10.34 6.02 5.10
N GLY A 59 -9.66 6.06 3.95
CA GLY A 59 -9.13 4.87 3.28
C GLY A 59 -8.10 4.14 4.14
N PHE A 60 -7.18 4.89 4.77
CA PHE A 60 -6.22 4.34 5.73
C PHE A 60 -6.95 3.62 6.87
N PHE A 61 -7.89 4.30 7.53
CA PHE A 61 -8.62 3.71 8.66
C PHE A 61 -9.47 2.51 8.25
N ALA A 62 -10.15 2.55 7.10
CA ALA A 62 -10.92 1.42 6.61
C ALA A 62 -10.04 0.19 6.35
N ALA A 63 -8.92 0.37 5.66
CA ALA A 63 -7.99 -0.72 5.37
C ALA A 63 -7.31 -1.24 6.64
N PHE A 64 -6.91 -0.34 7.55
CA PHE A 64 -6.31 -0.71 8.83
C PHE A 64 -7.28 -1.53 9.69
N LEU A 65 -8.49 -1.01 9.92
CA LEU A 65 -9.49 -1.68 10.75
C LEU A 65 -9.90 -3.02 10.14
N GLY A 66 -10.13 -3.07 8.83
CA GLY A 66 -10.48 -4.30 8.13
C GLY A 66 -9.39 -5.35 8.26
N ALA A 67 -8.12 -4.98 8.02
CA ALA A 67 -6.99 -5.89 8.15
C ALA A 67 -6.72 -6.30 9.60
N PHE A 68 -6.87 -5.37 10.56
CA PHE A 68 -6.67 -5.65 11.97
C PHE A 68 -7.74 -6.62 12.51
N ILE A 69 -9.00 -6.40 12.16
CA ILE A 69 -10.08 -7.30 12.57
C ILE A 69 -9.91 -8.67 11.90
N ALA A 70 -9.58 -8.72 10.60
CA ALA A 70 -9.31 -9.97 9.92
C ALA A 70 -8.15 -10.75 10.53
N LEU A 71 -7.14 -10.06 11.08
CA LEU A 71 -6.00 -10.67 11.77
C LEU A 71 -6.41 -11.40 13.06
N ILE A 72 -7.35 -10.84 13.82
CA ILE A 72 -7.79 -11.43 15.11
C ILE A 72 -8.90 -12.48 14.96
N LEU A 73 -9.54 -12.56 13.79
CA LEU A 73 -10.53 -13.60 13.50
C LEU A 73 -9.86 -14.96 13.24
N PRO A 74 -10.50 -16.09 13.59
CA PRO A 74 -9.97 -17.43 13.28
C PRO A 74 -9.67 -17.62 11.78
N PRO A 75 -8.56 -18.30 11.41
CA PRO A 75 -7.65 -19.13 12.20
C PRO A 75 -6.60 -18.38 13.02
N GLY A 76 -6.63 -17.06 13.03
CA GLY A 76 -6.08 -16.27 14.08
C GLY A 76 -4.67 -15.73 13.92
N PHE A 77 -4.40 -14.86 14.84
CA PHE A 77 -3.16 -14.12 15.04
C PHE A 77 -2.03 -15.05 15.54
N THR A 78 -0.87 -14.99 14.91
CA THR A 78 0.30 -15.81 15.25
C THR A 78 1.06 -15.34 16.49
N GLY A 79 0.61 -14.24 17.14
CA GLY A 79 1.21 -13.76 18.39
C GLY A 79 2.53 -12.99 18.25
N ASP A 80 3.02 -12.76 17.04
CA ASP A 80 4.28 -12.00 16.83
C ASP A 80 4.06 -10.53 16.52
N LEU A 81 5.07 -9.69 16.85
CA LEU A 81 5.02 -8.25 16.60
C LEU A 81 4.87 -7.93 15.10
N GLY A 82 5.50 -8.72 14.23
CA GLY A 82 5.38 -8.54 12.78
C GLY A 82 3.93 -8.70 12.33
N GLY A 83 3.23 -9.72 12.82
CA GLY A 83 1.82 -9.93 12.56
C GLY A 83 0.96 -8.72 12.97
N LEU A 84 1.19 -8.16 14.16
CA LEU A 84 0.47 -6.95 14.64
C LEU A 84 0.69 -5.71 13.77
N LEU A 85 1.85 -5.60 13.14
CA LEU A 85 2.19 -4.46 12.27
C LEU A 85 1.69 -4.64 10.83
N MET A 86 1.39 -5.86 10.39
CA MET A 86 0.93 -6.12 9.01
C MET A 86 -0.32 -5.33 8.58
N PRO A 87 -1.31 -5.03 9.44
CA PRO A 87 -2.46 -4.20 9.07
C PRO A 87 -2.10 -2.79 8.57
N PHE A 88 -0.93 -2.28 8.91
CA PHE A 88 -0.45 -1.01 8.36
C PHE A 88 -0.10 -1.08 6.87
N THR A 89 0.17 -2.26 6.32
CA THR A 89 0.56 -2.38 4.91
C THR A 89 -0.56 -2.03 3.93
N PRO A 90 -1.79 -2.56 4.01
CA PRO A 90 -2.88 -2.09 3.18
C PRO A 90 -3.32 -0.66 3.55
N ALA A 91 -3.16 -0.26 4.82
CA ALA A 91 -3.49 1.09 5.24
C ALA A 91 -2.60 2.15 4.58
N ILE A 92 -1.26 1.94 4.52
CA ILE A 92 -0.34 2.85 3.84
C ILE A 92 -0.61 2.90 2.33
N SER A 93 -1.00 1.77 1.73
CA SER A 93 -1.42 1.70 0.34
C SER A 93 -2.65 2.58 0.07
N ALA A 94 -3.66 2.49 0.93
CA ALA A 94 -4.84 3.35 0.86
C ALA A 94 -4.48 4.84 1.05
N PHE A 95 -3.61 5.13 2.01
CA PHE A 95 -3.13 6.49 2.25
C PHE A 95 -2.45 7.07 1.02
N VAL A 96 -1.49 6.35 0.43
CA VAL A 96 -0.74 6.80 -0.75
C VAL A 96 -1.68 7.02 -1.95
N ALA A 97 -2.59 6.08 -2.23
CA ALA A 97 -3.56 6.22 -3.31
C ALA A 97 -4.46 7.46 -3.11
N GLY A 98 -4.99 7.63 -1.92
CA GLY A 98 -5.82 8.77 -1.55
C GLY A 98 -5.06 10.10 -1.63
N CYS A 99 -3.80 10.12 -1.19
CA CYS A 99 -2.93 11.30 -1.31
C CYS A 99 -2.73 11.71 -2.76
N MET A 100 -2.38 10.77 -3.63
CA MET A 100 -2.09 11.06 -5.05
C MET A 100 -3.29 11.63 -5.81
N THR A 101 -4.50 11.32 -5.37
CA THR A 101 -5.74 11.80 -6.01
C THR A 101 -6.36 13.01 -5.34
N SER A 102 -5.85 13.41 -4.17
CA SER A 102 -6.32 14.59 -3.44
C SER A 102 -5.60 15.86 -3.88
N LYS A 103 -6.36 16.95 -4.09
CA LYS A 103 -5.80 18.27 -4.46
C LYS A 103 -4.86 18.80 -3.39
N SER A 104 -5.30 18.74 -2.13
CA SER A 104 -4.52 19.14 -0.95
C SER A 104 -4.96 18.33 0.26
N ILE A 105 -4.06 18.12 1.22
CA ILE A 105 -4.32 17.25 2.38
C ILE A 105 -4.24 18.03 3.70
N ILE A 106 -3.15 18.77 3.91
CA ILE A 106 -2.88 19.50 5.16
C ILE A 106 -3.24 20.97 5.01
N SER A 107 -2.84 21.57 3.89
CA SER A 107 -3.10 22.97 3.55
C SER A 107 -3.18 23.10 2.04
N GLU A 108 -3.73 24.23 1.54
CA GLU A 108 -3.83 24.48 0.09
C GLU A 108 -2.45 24.50 -0.61
N LYS A 109 -1.39 24.79 0.14
CA LYS A 109 0.00 24.80 -0.36
C LYS A 109 0.59 23.40 -0.52
N VAL A 110 0.16 22.43 0.29
CA VAL A 110 0.71 21.07 0.28
C VAL A 110 -0.19 20.17 -0.58
N LYS A 111 0.28 19.89 -1.77
CA LYS A 111 -0.42 19.01 -2.72
C LYS A 111 -0.40 17.57 -2.25
N GLY A 112 -1.49 16.86 -2.48
CA GLY A 112 -1.61 15.47 -2.07
C GLY A 112 -0.52 14.58 -2.68
N TRP A 113 -0.21 14.73 -3.97
CA TRP A 113 0.85 13.97 -4.62
C TRP A 113 2.23 14.14 -3.93
N MET A 114 2.53 15.30 -3.35
CA MET A 114 3.79 15.50 -2.62
C MET A 114 3.87 14.62 -1.37
N ILE A 115 2.76 14.48 -0.65
CA ILE A 115 2.70 13.61 0.55
C ILE A 115 2.81 12.14 0.15
N GLY A 116 2.11 11.72 -0.90
CA GLY A 116 2.23 10.34 -1.42
C GLY A 116 3.66 10.01 -1.85
N THR A 117 4.32 10.94 -2.55
CA THR A 117 5.74 10.81 -2.93
C THR A 117 6.66 10.74 -1.72
N LEU A 118 6.47 11.64 -0.74
CA LEU A 118 7.26 11.66 0.48
C LEU A 118 7.12 10.35 1.27
N THR A 119 5.91 9.80 1.32
CA THR A 119 5.65 8.51 1.98
C THR A 119 6.46 7.39 1.32
N LEU A 120 6.44 7.29 -0.01
CA LEU A 120 7.23 6.31 -0.76
C LEU A 120 8.74 6.53 -0.55
N PHE A 121 9.20 7.78 -0.57
CA PHE A 121 10.60 8.11 -0.32
C PHE A 121 11.05 7.66 1.07
N ILE A 122 10.24 7.93 2.11
CA ILE A 122 10.54 7.53 3.48
C ILE A 122 10.65 6.01 3.60
N LEU A 123 9.76 5.25 2.94
CA LEU A 123 9.82 3.80 2.94
C LEU A 123 11.07 3.26 2.25
N ILE A 124 11.45 3.81 1.11
CA ILE A 124 12.69 3.44 0.42
C ILE A 124 13.92 3.81 1.26
N LEU A 125 13.90 4.99 1.86
CA LEU A 125 14.98 5.43 2.76
C LEU A 125 15.09 4.52 3.99
N ALA A 126 13.97 4.12 4.59
CA ALA A 126 13.96 3.21 5.73
C ALA A 126 14.59 1.85 5.39
N TRP A 127 14.39 1.34 4.17
CA TRP A 127 15.07 0.16 3.67
C TRP A 127 16.59 0.34 3.68
N TYR A 128 17.10 1.41 3.08
CA TYR A 128 18.54 1.66 3.04
C TYR A 128 19.14 1.89 4.42
N VAL A 129 18.47 2.69 5.25
CA VAL A 129 18.88 2.95 6.63
C VAL A 129 18.95 1.64 7.41
N TYR A 130 17.99 0.74 7.26
CA TYR A 130 17.99 -0.54 7.93
C TYR A 130 19.16 -1.42 7.49
N PHE A 131 19.38 -1.60 6.20
CA PHE A 131 20.41 -2.53 5.72
C PHE A 131 21.83 -1.96 5.71
N LEU A 132 22.00 -0.67 5.49
CA LEU A 132 23.32 -0.02 5.41
C LEU A 132 23.72 0.67 6.73
N GLY A 133 22.84 0.71 7.71
CA GLY A 133 23.12 1.34 9.00
C GLY A 133 24.15 0.59 9.84
N PRO A 134 24.90 1.29 10.69
CA PRO A 134 25.99 0.72 11.50
C PRO A 134 25.50 -0.29 12.55
N TRP A 135 24.21 -0.26 12.89
CA TRP A 135 23.58 -1.17 13.84
C TRP A 135 23.27 -2.56 13.27
N ASN A 136 23.56 -2.79 11.99
CA ASN A 136 23.12 -3.99 11.30
C ASN A 136 24.13 -5.15 11.41
N SER A 137 24.55 -5.47 12.64
CA SER A 137 25.44 -6.60 12.95
C SER A 137 24.81 -7.97 12.61
N VAL A 138 23.49 -8.05 12.50
CA VAL A 138 22.75 -9.29 12.22
C VAL A 138 23.10 -9.88 10.85
N TYR A 139 23.47 -9.03 9.88
CA TYR A 139 23.81 -9.47 8.51
C TYR A 139 25.30 -9.73 8.30
N GLY A 140 26.12 -9.57 9.33
CA GLY A 140 27.58 -9.65 9.24
C GLY A 140 28.18 -8.58 8.34
N PRO A 141 29.47 -8.65 8.00
CA PRO A 141 30.13 -7.68 7.14
C PRO A 141 29.42 -7.52 5.79
N ILE A 142 29.21 -6.28 5.36
CA ILE A 142 28.62 -5.98 4.06
C ILE A 142 29.72 -6.13 2.99
N SER A 143 29.69 -7.27 2.28
CA SER A 143 30.51 -7.44 1.07
C SER A 143 29.98 -6.58 -0.08
N GLU A 144 30.81 -6.30 -1.09
CA GLU A 144 30.39 -5.58 -2.29
C GLU A 144 29.13 -6.21 -2.95
N THR A 145 29.08 -7.54 -3.01
CA THR A 145 27.93 -8.27 -3.58
C THR A 145 26.65 -8.04 -2.73
N LYS A 146 26.77 -8.07 -1.41
CA LYS A 146 25.62 -7.78 -0.52
C LYS A 146 25.16 -6.33 -0.68
N ALA A 147 26.10 -5.38 -0.75
CA ALA A 147 25.78 -3.97 -0.98
C ALA A 147 25.05 -3.79 -2.32
N ALA A 148 25.52 -4.44 -3.39
CA ALA A 148 24.86 -4.40 -4.69
C ALA A 148 23.41 -4.90 -4.63
N TYR A 149 23.15 -6.00 -3.93
CA TYR A 149 21.79 -6.54 -3.74
C TYR A 149 20.90 -5.59 -2.95
N ILE A 150 21.39 -5.01 -1.84
CA ILE A 150 20.65 -4.06 -1.01
C ILE A 150 20.27 -2.82 -1.83
N ILE A 151 21.21 -2.31 -2.65
CA ILE A 151 21.00 -1.11 -3.47
C ILE A 151 20.04 -1.39 -4.62
N SER A 152 20.13 -2.58 -5.24
CA SER A 152 19.35 -2.91 -6.44
C SER A 152 17.89 -3.29 -6.14
N TYR A 153 17.61 -3.89 -4.98
CA TYR A 153 16.26 -4.37 -4.67
C TYR A 153 15.16 -3.29 -4.74
N PRO A 154 15.35 -2.06 -4.21
CA PRO A 154 14.32 -1.03 -4.29
C PRO A 154 14.05 -0.48 -5.69
N ILE A 155 14.75 -0.94 -6.74
CA ILE A 155 14.56 -0.44 -8.12
C ILE A 155 13.10 -0.53 -8.56
N LEU A 156 12.40 -1.61 -8.17
CA LEU A 156 10.98 -1.78 -8.41
C LEU A 156 10.17 -0.68 -7.72
N HIS A 157 10.51 -0.36 -6.48
CA HIS A 157 9.80 0.64 -5.66
C HIS A 157 10.08 2.06 -6.14
N PHE A 158 11.23 2.31 -6.75
CA PHE A 158 11.53 3.57 -7.42
C PHE A 158 10.60 3.83 -8.60
N THR A 159 10.08 2.82 -9.28
CA THR A 159 9.07 3.04 -10.34
C THR A 159 7.80 3.67 -9.76
N GLY A 160 7.33 3.19 -8.61
CA GLY A 160 6.18 3.77 -7.89
C GLY A 160 6.45 5.18 -7.35
N PHE A 161 7.66 5.45 -6.91
CA PHE A 161 8.09 6.77 -6.46
C PHE A 161 8.17 7.78 -7.61
N MET A 162 8.62 7.38 -8.79
CA MET A 162 8.76 8.25 -9.96
C MET A 162 7.41 8.66 -10.57
N ILE A 163 6.38 7.81 -10.45
CA ILE A 163 5.05 8.11 -11.01
C ILE A 163 4.49 9.47 -10.53
N PRO A 164 4.34 9.75 -9.23
CA PRO A 164 3.82 11.04 -8.79
C PRO A 164 4.74 12.22 -9.11
N LEU A 165 6.05 12.01 -9.23
CA LEU A 165 6.99 13.05 -9.66
C LEU A 165 6.81 13.41 -11.12
N VAL A 166 6.62 12.41 -12.00
CA VAL A 166 6.46 12.63 -13.45
C VAL A 166 5.07 13.16 -13.77
N PHE A 167 4.03 12.58 -13.18
CA PHE A 167 2.65 12.93 -13.51
C PHE A 167 2.07 14.05 -12.62
N ARG A 168 2.69 14.34 -11.46
CA ARG A 168 2.31 15.43 -10.55
C ARG A 168 0.79 15.53 -10.36
N GLY A 169 0.23 16.76 -10.54
CA GLY A 169 -1.21 16.99 -10.42
C GLY A 169 -2.09 16.38 -11.52
N LYS A 170 -1.51 15.76 -12.57
CA LYS A 170 -2.31 15.08 -13.61
C LYS A 170 -3.03 13.85 -13.07
N LEU A 171 -2.49 13.20 -12.02
CA LEU A 171 -3.15 12.09 -11.35
C LEU A 171 -4.48 12.51 -10.70
N GLU A 172 -4.51 13.69 -10.09
CA GLU A 172 -5.73 14.29 -9.53
C GLU A 172 -6.76 14.60 -10.62
N GLN A 173 -6.32 15.22 -11.72
CA GLN A 173 -7.22 15.57 -12.84
C GLN A 173 -7.87 14.33 -13.47
N SER A 174 -7.13 13.25 -13.56
CA SER A 174 -7.58 11.99 -14.15
C SER A 174 -8.68 11.33 -13.32
N PHE A 175 -8.72 11.60 -12.02
CA PHE A 175 -9.80 11.15 -11.16
C PHE A 175 -11.15 11.72 -11.58
N ARG A 176 -11.18 12.94 -12.12
CA ARG A 176 -12.39 13.56 -12.69
C ARG A 176 -12.91 12.81 -13.92
N VAL A 177 -12.00 12.19 -14.69
CA VAL A 177 -12.35 11.41 -15.90
C VAL A 177 -12.97 10.07 -15.55
N ILE A 178 -12.54 9.41 -14.46
CA ILE A 178 -13.10 8.12 -14.02
C ILE A 178 -14.58 8.25 -13.68
N ARG A 179 -15.02 9.39 -13.15
CA ARG A 179 -16.43 9.65 -12.90
C ARG A 179 -17.32 9.44 -14.13
N ARG A 180 -16.73 9.48 -15.33
CA ARG A 180 -17.41 9.25 -16.61
C ARG A 180 -17.30 7.81 -17.10
N GLY A 181 -16.80 6.89 -16.27
CA GLY A 181 -16.64 5.48 -16.63
C GLY A 181 -15.53 5.18 -17.64
N GLN A 182 -14.64 6.15 -17.91
CA GLN A 182 -13.54 5.96 -18.84
C GLN A 182 -12.35 5.31 -18.15
N PHE A 183 -11.73 4.32 -18.81
CA PHE A 183 -10.46 3.75 -18.36
C PHE A 183 -9.41 4.87 -18.29
N SER A 184 -8.71 4.92 -17.19
CA SER A 184 -7.69 5.91 -16.96
C SER A 184 -6.39 5.26 -16.55
N ILE A 185 -5.38 5.35 -17.41
CA ILE A 185 -4.00 4.95 -17.09
C ILE A 185 -3.53 5.52 -15.74
N PRO A 186 -3.83 6.80 -15.38
CA PRO A 186 -3.48 7.33 -14.08
C PRO A 186 -4.04 6.59 -12.88
N VAL A 187 -5.18 5.92 -12.99
CA VAL A 187 -5.68 5.06 -11.90
C VAL A 187 -4.78 3.84 -11.72
N ALA A 188 -4.44 3.18 -12.81
CA ALA A 188 -3.51 2.05 -12.76
C ALA A 188 -2.15 2.47 -12.19
N LEU A 189 -1.63 3.64 -12.59
CA LEU A 189 -0.38 4.19 -12.07
C LEU A 189 -0.47 4.54 -10.58
N THR A 190 -1.59 5.10 -10.13
CA THR A 190 -1.84 5.36 -8.70
C THR A 190 -1.90 4.07 -7.91
N CYS A 191 -2.63 3.06 -8.41
CA CYS A 191 -2.70 1.74 -7.79
C CYS A 191 -1.32 1.08 -7.73
N TRP A 192 -0.51 1.19 -8.78
CA TRP A 192 0.86 0.69 -8.80
C TRP A 192 1.73 1.30 -7.70
N SER A 193 1.78 2.63 -7.61
CA SER A 193 2.52 3.33 -6.55
C SER A 193 2.06 2.92 -5.16
N ALA A 194 0.74 2.80 -4.97
CA ALA A 194 0.15 2.38 -3.71
C ALA A 194 0.49 0.92 -3.37
N MET A 195 0.44 0.01 -4.35
CA MET A 195 0.82 -1.39 -4.14
C MET A 195 2.31 -1.54 -3.80
N LEU A 196 3.17 -0.72 -4.37
CA LEU A 196 4.59 -0.73 -4.02
C LEU A 196 4.86 -0.15 -2.63
N SER A 197 4.08 0.82 -2.15
CA SER A 197 4.17 1.29 -0.76
C SER A 197 3.76 0.21 0.25
N ASN A 198 2.69 -0.55 -0.04
CA ASN A 198 2.27 -1.72 0.72
C ASN A 198 3.42 -2.73 0.83
N HIS A 199 3.99 -3.10 -0.31
CA HIS A 199 5.04 -4.10 -0.40
C HIS A 199 6.32 -3.67 0.32
N MET A 200 6.77 -2.43 0.15
CA MET A 200 7.97 -1.93 0.82
C MET A 200 7.78 -1.92 2.35
N LEU A 201 6.64 -1.44 2.85
CA LEU A 201 6.36 -1.47 4.27
C LEU A 201 6.31 -2.91 4.81
N GLY A 202 5.67 -3.82 4.09
CA GLY A 202 5.64 -5.24 4.45
C GLY A 202 7.04 -5.85 4.56
N ASN A 203 7.92 -5.58 3.61
CA ASN A 203 9.30 -6.03 3.66
C ASN A 203 10.06 -5.48 4.87
N ILE A 204 9.91 -4.19 5.16
CA ILE A 204 10.54 -3.56 6.34
C ILE A 204 10.04 -4.25 7.62
N ILE A 205 8.73 -4.47 7.76
CA ILE A 205 8.15 -5.17 8.91
C ILE A 205 8.73 -6.58 9.02
N TYR A 206 8.77 -7.34 7.92
CA TYR A 206 9.30 -8.70 7.93
C TYR A 206 10.77 -8.76 8.37
N VAL A 207 11.62 -7.95 7.79
CA VAL A 207 13.05 -7.98 8.08
C VAL A 207 13.39 -7.44 9.46
N THR A 208 12.59 -6.52 9.99
CA THR A 208 12.86 -5.89 11.29
C THR A 208 12.28 -6.65 12.48
N THR A 209 11.16 -7.36 12.29
CA THR A 209 10.39 -7.91 13.42
C THR A 209 10.19 -9.41 13.35
N ARG A 210 9.93 -9.97 12.18
CA ARG A 210 9.50 -11.36 12.06
C ARG A 210 10.64 -12.31 11.74
N TRP A 211 11.38 -12.08 10.68
CA TRP A 211 12.42 -13.00 10.22
C TRP A 211 13.59 -13.16 11.18
N PRO A 212 14.07 -12.13 11.89
CA PRO A 212 15.10 -12.33 12.91
C PRO A 212 14.73 -13.37 13.97
N VAL A 213 13.43 -13.49 14.29
CA VAL A 213 12.89 -14.41 15.28
C VAL A 213 12.55 -15.78 14.67
N THR A 214 11.87 -15.76 13.51
CA THR A 214 11.32 -17.00 12.92
C THR A 214 12.29 -17.73 11.99
N MET A 215 13.26 -17.03 11.41
CA MET A 215 14.20 -17.55 10.43
C MET A 215 15.60 -16.93 10.57
N PRO A 216 16.24 -17.01 11.74
CA PRO A 216 17.54 -16.38 11.98
C PRO A 216 18.63 -16.89 11.03
N SER A 217 18.55 -18.14 10.59
CA SER A 217 19.53 -18.77 9.71
C SER A 217 19.61 -18.19 8.30
N ILE A 218 18.53 -17.54 7.82
CA ILE A 218 18.53 -16.96 6.48
C ILE A 218 18.89 -15.46 6.45
N MET A 219 19.10 -14.86 7.62
CA MET A 219 19.32 -13.42 7.71
C MET A 219 20.55 -12.96 6.91
N SER A 220 21.63 -13.75 6.89
CA SER A 220 22.83 -13.43 6.10
C SER A 220 22.57 -13.44 4.58
N ASP A 221 21.60 -14.20 4.11
CA ASP A 221 21.27 -14.37 2.69
C ASP A 221 20.09 -13.51 2.22
N LEU A 222 19.47 -12.75 3.14
CA LEU A 222 18.30 -11.93 2.82
C LEU A 222 18.48 -11.05 1.58
N PRO A 223 19.59 -10.31 1.40
CA PRO A 223 19.75 -9.48 0.21
C PRO A 223 19.66 -10.27 -1.09
N LYS A 224 20.24 -11.49 -1.12
CA LYS A 224 20.16 -12.40 -2.26
C LYS A 224 18.74 -12.92 -2.48
N ILE A 225 18.04 -13.27 -1.40
CA ILE A 225 16.66 -13.75 -1.43
C ILE A 225 15.74 -12.67 -2.00
N PHE A 226 15.89 -11.40 -1.59
CA PHE A 226 15.10 -10.30 -2.08
C PHE A 226 15.30 -10.06 -3.59
N ILE A 227 16.55 -10.07 -4.08
CA ILE A 227 16.80 -9.95 -5.52
C ILE A 227 16.17 -11.11 -6.29
N GLY A 228 16.31 -12.35 -5.81
CA GLY A 228 15.70 -13.52 -6.42
C GLY A 228 14.16 -13.47 -6.42
N SER A 229 13.56 -12.72 -5.49
CA SER A 229 12.12 -12.57 -5.42
C SER A 229 11.54 -11.49 -6.37
N ILE A 230 12.36 -10.67 -7.03
CA ILE A 230 11.86 -9.58 -7.90
C ILE A 230 10.89 -10.08 -8.98
N PRO A 231 11.17 -11.16 -9.76
CA PRO A 231 10.26 -11.59 -10.81
C PRO A 231 8.88 -12.02 -10.28
N PRO A 232 8.75 -12.90 -9.28
CA PRO A 232 7.44 -13.27 -8.74
C PRO A 232 6.73 -12.09 -8.07
N VAL A 233 7.46 -11.21 -7.38
CA VAL A 233 6.91 -10.00 -6.77
C VAL A 233 6.38 -9.04 -7.83
N LEU A 234 7.11 -8.83 -8.92
CA LEU A 234 6.66 -7.99 -10.03
C LEU A 234 5.33 -8.49 -10.58
N PHE A 235 5.23 -9.80 -10.87
CA PHE A 235 4.01 -10.42 -11.37
C PHE A 235 2.84 -10.22 -10.38
N GLU A 236 3.07 -10.48 -9.12
CA GLU A 236 2.08 -10.31 -8.05
C GLU A 236 1.59 -8.86 -7.97
N ARG A 237 2.51 -7.88 -7.89
CA ARG A 237 2.15 -6.47 -7.75
C ARG A 237 1.42 -5.94 -8.98
N LEU A 238 1.80 -6.38 -10.18
CA LEU A 238 1.06 -6.06 -11.41
C LEU A 238 -0.36 -6.63 -11.37
N THR A 239 -0.52 -7.89 -10.98
CA THR A 239 -1.84 -8.53 -10.87
C THR A 239 -2.76 -7.76 -9.91
N PHE A 240 -2.27 -7.44 -8.70
CA PHE A 240 -3.07 -6.69 -7.74
C PHE A 240 -3.31 -5.24 -8.16
N THR A 241 -2.39 -4.62 -8.87
CA THR A 241 -2.59 -3.30 -9.46
C THR A 241 -3.72 -3.31 -10.47
N ILE A 242 -3.74 -4.32 -11.36
CA ILE A 242 -4.81 -4.47 -12.36
C ILE A 242 -6.16 -4.70 -11.67
N ILE A 243 -6.22 -5.60 -10.68
CA ILE A 243 -7.45 -5.86 -9.91
C ILE A 243 -7.93 -4.58 -9.23
N ALA A 244 -7.05 -3.87 -8.52
CA ALA A 244 -7.39 -2.62 -7.84
C ALA A 244 -7.88 -1.54 -8.81
N ALA A 245 -7.24 -1.41 -9.97
CA ALA A 245 -7.64 -0.46 -11.00
C ALA A 245 -9.02 -0.80 -11.58
N LEU A 246 -9.27 -2.06 -11.94
CA LEU A 246 -10.55 -2.51 -12.48
C LEU A 246 -11.69 -2.33 -11.48
N VAL A 247 -11.49 -2.71 -10.22
CA VAL A 247 -12.47 -2.51 -9.15
C VAL A 247 -12.75 -1.02 -8.94
N SER A 248 -11.71 -0.18 -8.94
CA SER A 248 -11.88 1.27 -8.79
C SER A 248 -12.65 1.88 -9.95
N ILE A 249 -12.35 1.49 -11.19
CA ILE A 249 -13.03 1.99 -12.40
C ILE A 249 -14.50 1.56 -12.40
N ALA A 250 -14.83 0.38 -11.90
CA ALA A 250 -16.21 -0.08 -11.78
C ALA A 250 -16.99 0.65 -10.66
N LEU A 251 -16.37 0.80 -9.47
CA LEU A 251 -17.06 1.33 -8.29
C LEU A 251 -17.19 2.85 -8.26
N ILE A 252 -16.19 3.58 -8.71
CA ILE A 252 -16.17 5.04 -8.57
C ILE A 252 -17.34 5.73 -9.31
N PRO A 253 -17.68 5.37 -10.58
CA PRO A 253 -18.82 5.96 -11.24
C PRO A 253 -20.15 5.67 -10.54
N ILE A 254 -20.32 4.45 -10.04
CA ILE A 254 -21.53 4.03 -9.31
C ILE A 254 -21.68 4.86 -8.03
N LEU A 255 -20.62 4.95 -7.23
CA LEU A 255 -20.64 5.72 -6.00
C LEU A 255 -20.78 7.23 -6.24
N ALA A 256 -20.26 7.73 -7.37
CA ALA A 256 -20.45 9.11 -7.78
C ALA A 256 -21.91 9.41 -8.13
N SER A 257 -22.57 8.51 -8.86
CA SER A 257 -23.99 8.68 -9.26
C SER A 257 -24.94 8.65 -8.06
N THR A 258 -24.61 7.86 -7.03
CA THR A 258 -25.41 7.75 -5.78
C THR A 258 -25.10 8.85 -4.77
N ARG A 259 -24.23 9.79 -5.08
CA ARG A 259 -23.76 10.86 -4.18
C ARG A 259 -23.11 10.33 -2.88
N LEU A 260 -22.67 9.08 -2.86
CA LEU A 260 -22.01 8.46 -1.71
C LEU A 260 -20.54 8.87 -1.60
N ILE A 261 -19.93 9.38 -2.67
CA ILE A 261 -18.53 9.84 -2.63
C ILE A 261 -18.40 11.04 -1.67
N PRO A 262 -17.38 11.03 -0.79
CA PRO A 262 -17.10 12.11 0.14
C PRO A 262 -16.92 13.47 -0.52
N ARG A 263 -17.10 14.56 0.27
CA ARG A 263 -17.00 15.94 -0.19
C ARG A 263 -15.67 16.31 -0.84
N MET A 264 -14.60 15.55 -0.59
CA MET A 264 -13.28 15.77 -1.18
C MET A 264 -13.28 15.76 -2.71
N PHE A 265 -14.27 15.13 -3.32
CA PHE A 265 -14.44 15.03 -4.77
C PHE A 265 -15.59 15.91 -5.30
N LYS A 266 -16.23 16.70 -4.45
CA LYS A 266 -17.17 17.72 -4.91
C LYS A 266 -16.39 18.88 -5.47
N GLU A 267 -16.65 19.19 -6.73
CA GLU A 267 -16.22 20.44 -7.35
C GLU A 267 -16.82 21.60 -6.55
N ASN A 268 -16.00 22.51 -6.05
CA ASN A 268 -16.39 23.89 -5.77
C ASN A 268 -16.43 24.62 -7.08
#